data_943e31b10c6565c4de3181642b99d4ae
#
_entry.id   943e31b10c6565c4de3181642b99d4ae
#
_cell.length_a   1.000
_cell.length_b   1.000
_cell.length_c   1.000
_cell.angle_alpha   90.00
_cell.angle_beta   90.00
_cell.angle_gamma   90.00
#
_symmetry.space_group_name_H-M   'P 1'
#
loop_
_entity.id
_entity.type
_entity.pdbx_description
1 polymer ?
#
loop_
_entity_poly.entity_id
_entity_poly.type
_entity_poly.pdbx_seq_one_letter_code
_entity_poly.pdbx_strand_id
1 'polypeptide(L)'
;MARIKVMTEQSQIAIRQALYVAVINKMAGELSELEAKEILLTNNPTYITSKDHDHADHIEELKNIILKQNGLRETIKSLRETHFKPQSPPKDGKNS
;
A
#
# COMPACT_ATOMS: atom_id res chain seq x y z
N MET A 1 16.46 33.63 -24.51
CA MET A 1 16.75 33.18 -23.88
C MET A 1 16.20 32.34 -23.26
N ALA A 2 16.32 31.76 -23.41
CA ALA A 2 15.66 30.89 -22.96
C ALA A 2 15.87 30.72 -21.68
N ARG A 3 15.24 30.61 -21.20
CA ARG A 3 15.36 30.45 -20.13
C ARG A 3 15.29 29.23 -19.83
N ILE A 4 16.06 28.62 -19.34
CA ILE A 4 15.94 27.43 -18.94
C ILE A 4 15.06 27.43 -17.89
N LYS A 5 14.17 26.69 -17.96
CA LYS A 5 13.30 26.62 -17.09
C LYS A 5 13.77 26.06 -15.88
N VAL A 6 14.03 26.63 -14.91
CA VAL A 6 14.37 26.11 -13.65
C VAL A 6 13.11 25.88 -12.91
N MET A 7 12.91 24.70 -12.45
CA MET A 7 11.71 24.39 -11.74
C MET A 7 11.71 25.09 -10.42
N THR A 8 10.63 25.68 -10.09
CA THR A 8 10.51 26.30 -8.81
C THR A 8 10.44 25.24 -7.74
N GLU A 9 10.67 25.61 -6.54
CA GLU A 9 10.59 24.69 -5.44
C GLU A 9 9.20 24.12 -5.33
N GLN A 10 8.18 24.92 -5.57
CA GLN A 10 6.82 24.42 -5.52
C GLN A 10 6.56 23.43 -6.62
N SER A 11 7.12 23.65 -7.79
CA SER A 11 6.94 22.70 -8.87
C SER A 11 7.61 21.37 -8.55
N GLN A 12 8.77 21.43 -7.94
CA GLN A 12 9.46 20.21 -7.57
C GLN A 12 8.69 19.45 -6.51
N ILE A 13 8.09 20.15 -5.57
CA ILE A 13 7.28 19.51 -4.55
C ILE A 13 6.07 18.86 -5.18
N ALA A 14 5.41 19.55 -6.11
CA ALA A 14 4.23 19.01 -6.77
C ALA A 14 4.57 17.74 -7.55
N ILE A 15 5.70 17.75 -8.25
CA ILE A 15 6.10 16.57 -9.01
C ILE A 15 6.40 15.42 -8.07
N ARG A 16 7.09 15.70 -6.98
CA ARG A 16 7.41 14.66 -6.02
C ARG A 16 6.15 14.06 -5.43
N GLN A 17 5.18 14.92 -5.08
CA GLN A 17 3.94 14.42 -4.52
C GLN A 17 3.18 13.58 -5.54
N ALA A 18 3.19 13.99 -6.80
CA ALA A 18 2.51 13.21 -7.83
C ALA A 18 3.13 11.83 -7.96
N LEU A 19 4.45 11.75 -7.87
CA LEU A 19 5.11 10.47 -7.95
C LEU A 19 4.77 9.58 -6.76
N TYR A 20 4.72 10.16 -5.56
CA TYR A 20 4.36 9.38 -4.40
C TYR A 20 2.91 8.92 -4.46
N VAL A 21 2.01 9.76 -4.99
CA VAL A 21 0.64 9.34 -5.17
C VAL A 21 0.58 8.14 -6.12
N ALA A 22 1.36 8.20 -7.20
CA ALA A 22 1.37 7.10 -8.15
C ALA A 22 1.89 5.82 -7.50
N VAL A 23 2.92 5.93 -6.66
CA VAL A 23 3.45 4.77 -5.96
C VAL A 23 2.40 4.21 -5.01
N ILE A 24 1.74 5.07 -4.26
CA ILE A 24 0.71 4.63 -3.33
C ILE A 24 -0.43 3.96 -4.07
N ASN A 25 -0.84 4.52 -5.21
CA ASN A 25 -1.93 3.93 -5.97
C ASN A 25 -1.54 2.56 -6.51
N LYS A 26 -0.29 2.41 -6.95
CA LYS A 26 0.15 1.13 -7.44
C LYS A 26 0.16 0.10 -6.31
N MET A 27 0.64 0.49 -5.16
CA MET A 27 0.66 -0.41 -4.02
C MET A 27 -0.74 -0.75 -3.55
N ALA A 28 -1.66 0.22 -3.61
CA ALA A 28 -3.04 -0.06 -3.24
C ALA A 28 -3.67 -1.06 -4.21
N GLY A 29 -3.33 -0.98 -5.49
CA GLY A 29 -3.80 -1.94 -6.45
C GLY A 29 -3.27 -3.33 -6.17
N GLU A 30 -1.99 -3.43 -5.82
CA GLU A 30 -1.41 -4.71 -5.48
C GLU A 30 -2.05 -5.28 -4.22
N LEU A 31 -2.33 -4.41 -3.26
CA LEU A 31 -2.99 -4.84 -2.04
C LEU A 31 -4.38 -5.40 -2.36
N SER A 32 -5.12 -4.74 -3.25
CA SER A 32 -6.44 -5.22 -3.64
C SER A 32 -6.35 -6.59 -4.30
N GLU A 33 -5.34 -6.81 -5.12
CA GLU A 33 -5.16 -8.09 -5.77
C GLU A 33 -4.87 -9.18 -4.74
N LEU A 34 -4.05 -8.86 -3.75
CA LEU A 34 -3.74 -9.82 -2.72
C LEU A 34 -4.95 -10.13 -1.86
N GLU A 35 -5.77 -9.12 -1.60
CA GLU A 35 -7.00 -9.35 -0.84
C GLU A 35 -7.95 -10.26 -1.61
N ALA A 36 -8.04 -10.08 -2.92
CA ALA A 36 -8.87 -10.96 -3.73
C ALA A 36 -8.33 -12.38 -3.70
N LYS A 37 -7.02 -12.55 -3.75
CA LYS A 37 -6.44 -13.87 -3.68
C LYS A 37 -6.71 -14.52 -2.34
N GLU A 38 -6.62 -13.75 -1.27
CA GLU A 38 -6.90 -14.28 0.05
C GLU A 38 -8.33 -14.78 0.13
N ILE A 39 -9.27 -14.02 -0.42
CA ILE A 39 -10.67 -14.41 -0.41
C ILE A 39 -10.85 -15.70 -1.18
N LEU A 40 -10.22 -15.81 -2.35
CA LEU A 40 -10.35 -17.02 -3.13
C LEU A 40 -9.79 -18.23 -2.41
N LEU A 41 -8.64 -18.07 -1.79
CA LEU A 41 -8.04 -19.20 -1.10
C LEU A 41 -8.85 -19.61 0.12
N THR A 42 -9.35 -18.65 0.86
CA THR A 42 -10.04 -18.99 2.10
C THR A 42 -11.45 -19.46 1.89
N ASN A 43 -12.06 -19.09 0.75
CA ASN A 43 -13.42 -19.49 0.48
C ASN A 43 -13.55 -20.65 -0.48
N ASN A 44 -12.44 -21.22 -0.90
CA ASN A 44 -12.50 -22.33 -1.83
C ASN A 44 -12.66 -23.61 -1.06
N PRO A 45 -13.82 -24.25 -1.13
CA PRO A 45 -14.07 -25.46 -0.34
C PRO A 45 -13.16 -26.60 -0.74
N THR A 46 -12.65 -26.59 -1.94
CA THR A 46 -11.78 -27.66 -2.37
C THR A 46 -10.52 -27.70 -1.53
N TYR A 47 -10.03 -26.57 -1.14
CA TYR A 47 -8.82 -26.56 -0.33
C TYR A 47 -9.10 -27.11 1.06
N ILE A 48 -10.30 -26.94 1.54
CA ILE A 48 -10.63 -27.38 2.88
C ILE A 48 -10.92 -28.85 2.93
N THR A 49 -11.62 -29.36 1.92
CA THR A 49 -12.11 -30.72 1.97
C THR A 49 -11.20 -31.73 1.30
N SER A 50 -10.27 -31.30 0.48
CA SER A 50 -9.45 -32.25 -0.23
C SER A 50 -8.43 -32.86 0.69
N LYS A 51 -8.43 -34.14 0.76
CA LYS A 51 -7.49 -34.81 1.61
C LYS A 51 -6.20 -35.05 0.93
N ASP A 52 -6.20 -35.00 -0.37
CA ASP A 52 -5.00 -35.26 -1.12
C ASP A 52 -4.17 -34.04 -1.28
N HIS A 53 -4.70 -32.89 -0.94
CA HIS A 53 -3.96 -31.72 -1.08
C HIS A 53 -2.97 -31.53 -0.01
N ASP A 54 -1.85 -30.95 -0.37
CA ASP A 54 -0.84 -30.62 0.59
C ASP A 54 -1.27 -29.30 1.19
N HIS A 55 -1.95 -29.33 2.28
CA HIS A 55 -2.42 -28.12 2.91
C HIS A 55 -1.30 -27.19 3.33
N ALA A 56 -0.11 -27.73 3.48
CA ALA A 56 1.03 -26.90 3.85
C ALA A 56 1.32 -25.86 2.79
N ASP A 57 1.15 -26.21 1.51
CA ASP A 57 1.38 -25.25 0.44
C ASP A 57 0.37 -24.14 0.49
N HIS A 58 -0.88 -24.45 0.77
CA HIS A 58 -1.92 -23.45 0.84
C HIS A 58 -1.72 -22.53 2.05
N ILE A 59 -1.30 -23.12 3.15
CA ILE A 59 -1.03 -22.35 4.36
C ILE A 59 0.13 -21.40 4.11
N GLU A 60 1.16 -21.89 3.43
CA GLU A 60 2.32 -21.06 3.15
C GLU A 60 1.95 -19.94 2.19
N GLU A 61 1.15 -20.23 1.20
CA GLU A 61 0.73 -19.21 0.25
C GLU A 61 -0.10 -18.14 0.96
N LEU A 62 -1.03 -18.56 1.80
CA LEU A 62 -1.86 -17.62 2.53
C LEU A 62 -1.02 -16.77 3.47
N LYS A 63 -0.06 -17.39 4.13
CA LYS A 63 0.84 -16.65 5.01
C LYS A 63 1.57 -15.57 4.22
N ASN A 64 2.09 -15.92 3.06
CA ASN A 64 2.83 -14.97 2.25
C ASN A 64 1.95 -13.84 1.77
N ILE A 65 0.72 -14.14 1.43
CA ILE A 65 -0.22 -13.11 1.03
C ILE A 65 -0.46 -12.14 2.17
N ILE A 66 -0.68 -12.66 3.36
CA ILE A 66 -0.93 -11.81 4.52
C ILE A 66 0.27 -10.94 4.84
N LEU A 67 1.45 -11.51 4.76
CA LEU A 67 2.66 -10.74 5.02
C LEU A 67 2.85 -9.62 4.01
N LYS A 68 2.56 -9.90 2.75
CA LYS A 68 2.67 -8.87 1.73
C LYS A 68 1.62 -7.80 1.93
N GLN A 69 0.41 -8.19 2.29
CA GLN A 69 -0.63 -7.22 2.56
C GLN A 69 -0.22 -6.28 3.68
N ASN A 70 0.31 -6.85 4.76
CA ASN A 70 0.73 -6.04 5.89
C ASN A 70 1.86 -5.11 5.51
N GLY A 71 2.82 -5.61 4.74
CA GLY A 71 3.91 -4.77 4.29
C GLY A 71 3.44 -3.62 3.43
N LEU A 72 2.49 -3.89 2.53
CA LEU A 72 1.95 -2.85 1.68
C LEU A 72 1.18 -1.82 2.50
N ARG A 73 0.36 -2.28 3.44
CA ARG A 73 -0.39 -1.35 4.27
C ARG A 73 0.52 -0.46 5.08
N GLU A 74 1.55 -1.05 5.67
CA GLU A 74 2.48 -0.28 6.47
C GLU A 74 3.24 0.72 5.61
N THR A 75 3.65 0.31 4.44
CA THR A 75 4.38 1.19 3.55
C THR A 75 3.50 2.33 3.07
N ILE A 76 2.25 2.03 2.70
CA ILE A 76 1.33 3.05 2.27
C ILE A 76 1.10 4.05 3.41
N LYS A 77 0.89 3.54 4.60
CA LYS A 77 0.65 4.39 5.74
C LYS A 77 1.86 5.29 6.00
N SER A 78 3.04 4.71 5.94
CA SER A 78 4.27 5.45 6.18
C SER A 78 4.45 6.56 5.13
N LEU A 79 4.18 6.24 3.88
CA LEU A 79 4.32 7.23 2.82
C LEU A 79 3.32 8.36 2.99
N ARG A 80 2.10 8.02 3.36
CA ARG A 80 1.11 9.05 3.58
C ARG A 80 1.48 9.96 4.75
N GLU A 81 1.97 9.37 5.80
CA GLU A 81 2.33 10.16 6.96
C GLU A 81 3.55 11.02 6.72
N THR A 82 4.47 10.52 5.92
CA THR A 82 5.69 11.25 5.66
C THR A 82 5.50 12.35 4.63
N HIS A 83 4.76 12.06 3.59
CA HIS A 83 4.69 12.97 2.45
C HIS A 83 3.36 13.68 2.27
N PHE A 84 2.32 13.17 2.87
CA PHE A 84 0.98 13.75 2.69
C PHE A 84 0.29 13.99 4.00
N LYS A 85 1.07 14.14 5.05
CA LYS A 85 0.48 14.35 6.33
C LYS A 85 -0.33 15.61 6.31
N PRO A 86 -1.54 15.54 6.76
CA PRO A 86 -2.36 16.72 6.77
C PRO A 86 -1.80 17.73 7.73
N GLN A 87 -2.08 18.97 7.45
CA GLN A 87 -1.63 19.96 8.26
C GLN A 87 -2.45 19.97 9.43
N SER A 88 -2.32 19.21 10.32
CA SER A 88 -3.19 19.17 11.44
C SER A 88 -2.81 20.24 12.37
N PRO A 89 -3.72 20.77 13.05
CA PRO A 89 -3.45 21.73 14.04
C PRO A 89 -2.75 21.03 15.13
N PRO A 90 -1.94 21.63 15.61
CA PRO A 90 -1.17 20.99 16.63
C PRO A 90 -2.01 20.60 17.77
N LYS A 91 -2.39 20.33 17.97
CA LYS A 91 -3.00 19.78 18.73
C LYS A 91 -2.97 19.67 19.64
N ASP A 92 -3.17 19.93 19.37
CA ASP A 92 -3.16 19.81 19.92
C ASP A 92 -3.01 19.89 20.68
N GLY A 93 -3.11 20.27 20.73
CA GLY A 93 -2.90 20.29 21.20
C GLY A 93 -3.06 20.64 21.74
N LYS A 94 -3.29 20.84 21.58
CA LYS A 94 -3.46 21.04 21.88
C LYS A 94 -3.75 21.04 22.26
N ASN A 95 -3.95 21.22 22.34
CA ASN A 95 -4.17 21.02 22.50
C ASN A 95 -4.23 20.91 22.70
N SER A 96 -4.38 21.51 22.86
CA SER A 96 -4.35 21.16 22.87
C SER A 96 -4.38 21.03 23.06
#